data_2a63d47101aa5bab7313168b2b3db561
#
_entry.id   2a63d47101aa5bab7313168b2b3db561
#
_cell.length_a   1.000
_cell.length_b   1.000
_cell.length_c   1.000
_cell.angle_alpha   90.00
_cell.angle_beta   90.00
_cell.angle_gamma   90.00
#
_symmetry.space_group_name_H-M   'P 1'
#
loop_
_entity.id
_entity.type
_entity.pdbx_description
1 polymer ?
#
loop_
_entity_poly.entity_id
_entity_poly.type
_entity_poly.pdbx_seq_one_letter_code
_entity_poly.pdbx_strand_id
1 'polypeptide(L)'
;SVFVAFPIARGYVRGAGALLTLYVVALFLPPALIPQFQLILNLGLFNTRQGYILLFLINPIGLIILVNYIKSIPRELDESAAMDGCGYVRFVWSILIPLIRPAIATVTVIHAIGIWNELILATVYLTDDDLYPITRGLIVFEGVYGSDWPKLAAAVLMLMLPMLVLFMFLQRYIISGLTSGAVKG
;
A
#
# COMPACT_ATOMS: atom_id res chain seq x y z
N SER A 1 -4.97 7.47 -1.48
CA SER A 1 -4.91 6.87 -2.84
C SER A 1 -6.23 7.01 -3.61
N VAL A 2 -7.44 6.79 -3.00
CA VAL A 2 -8.75 6.85 -3.73
C VAL A 2 -9.01 8.22 -4.36
N PHE A 3 -8.77 9.30 -3.63
CA PHE A 3 -8.93 10.68 -4.12
C PHE A 3 -8.07 11.01 -5.36
N VAL A 4 -6.95 10.33 -5.52
CA VAL A 4 -6.08 10.48 -6.69
C VAL A 4 -6.47 9.51 -7.80
N ALA A 5 -6.87 8.29 -7.43
CA ALA A 5 -7.24 7.25 -8.39
C ALA A 5 -8.48 7.62 -9.22
N PHE A 6 -9.49 8.24 -8.60
CA PHE A 6 -10.74 8.58 -9.28
C PHE A 6 -10.55 9.57 -10.44
N PRO A 7 -9.97 10.77 -10.27
CA PRO A 7 -9.79 11.71 -11.37
C PRO A 7 -8.85 11.16 -12.45
N ILE A 8 -7.89 10.30 -12.11
CA ILE A 8 -7.06 9.60 -13.11
C ILE A 8 -7.90 8.58 -13.89
N ALA A 9 -8.71 7.78 -13.21
CA ALA A 9 -9.55 6.75 -13.83
C ALA A 9 -10.58 7.35 -14.81
N ARG A 10 -11.16 8.52 -14.47
CA ARG A 10 -12.16 9.23 -15.28
C ARG A 10 -11.55 10.14 -16.34
N GLY A 11 -10.26 10.42 -16.28
CA GLY A 11 -9.59 11.33 -17.21
C GLY A 11 -9.88 12.80 -16.94
N TYR A 12 -10.32 13.17 -15.74
CA TYR A 12 -10.63 14.55 -15.37
C TYR A 12 -9.41 15.45 -15.23
N VAL A 13 -8.23 14.84 -15.11
CA VAL A 13 -6.95 15.56 -15.04
C VAL A 13 -6.25 15.50 -16.39
N ARG A 14 -5.81 16.67 -16.90
CA ARG A 14 -4.97 16.72 -18.10
C ARG A 14 -3.70 15.91 -17.86
N GLY A 15 -3.38 14.99 -18.77
CA GLY A 15 -2.22 14.10 -18.61
C GLY A 15 -2.45 12.89 -17.71
N ALA A 16 -3.69 12.53 -17.34
CA ALA A 16 -4.00 11.35 -16.52
C ALA A 16 -3.37 10.06 -17.04
N GLY A 17 -3.34 9.89 -18.39
CA GLY A 17 -2.66 8.76 -19.02
C GLY A 17 -1.14 8.76 -18.78
N ALA A 18 -0.50 9.93 -18.95
CA ALA A 18 0.94 10.06 -18.69
C ALA A 18 1.28 9.81 -17.20
N LEU A 19 0.46 10.32 -16.28
CA LEU A 19 0.61 10.04 -14.84
C LEU A 19 0.52 8.54 -14.56
N LEU A 20 -0.48 7.86 -15.12
CA LEU A 20 -0.63 6.42 -14.92
C LEU A 20 0.55 5.66 -15.51
N THR A 21 1.02 6.04 -16.71
CA THR A 21 2.20 5.45 -17.32
C THR A 21 3.43 5.66 -16.45
N LEU A 22 3.62 6.84 -15.87
CA LEU A 22 4.73 7.13 -14.94
C LEU A 22 4.68 6.22 -13.71
N TYR A 23 3.50 5.99 -13.12
CA TYR A 23 3.35 5.05 -12.01
C TYR A 23 3.67 3.61 -12.42
N VAL A 24 3.29 3.20 -13.64
CA VAL A 24 3.65 1.87 -14.17
C VAL A 24 5.15 1.75 -14.38
N VAL A 25 5.78 2.76 -15.00
CA VAL A 25 7.24 2.79 -15.21
C VAL A 25 7.98 2.75 -13.88
N ALA A 26 7.48 3.45 -12.86
CA ALA A 26 8.09 3.47 -11.53
C ALA A 26 8.17 2.08 -10.89
N LEU A 27 7.31 1.13 -11.25
CA LEU A 27 7.39 -0.26 -10.75
C LEU A 27 8.60 -1.03 -11.30
N PHE A 28 9.14 -0.61 -12.45
CA PHE A 28 10.30 -1.25 -13.09
C PHE A 28 11.62 -0.57 -12.73
N LEU A 29 11.57 0.58 -12.06
CA LEU A 29 12.77 1.25 -11.60
C LEU A 29 13.32 0.57 -10.34
N PRO A 30 14.66 0.49 -10.20
CA PRO A 30 15.27 -0.01 -8.98
C PRO A 30 14.89 0.91 -7.79
N PRO A 31 14.83 0.36 -6.56
CA PRO A 31 14.58 1.15 -5.37
C PRO A 31 15.59 2.29 -5.24
N ALA A 32 15.11 3.53 -5.16
CA ALA A 32 15.95 4.73 -5.04
C ALA A 32 16.42 4.94 -3.59
N LEU A 33 17.04 3.91 -2.98
CA LEU A 33 17.39 3.89 -1.56
C LEU A 33 18.26 5.08 -1.16
N ILE A 34 19.32 5.38 -1.94
CA ILE A 34 20.27 6.45 -1.62
C ILE A 34 19.64 7.85 -1.72
N PRO A 35 18.99 8.24 -2.83
CA PRO A 35 18.30 9.53 -2.90
C PRO A 35 17.19 9.68 -1.86
N GLN A 36 16.45 8.62 -1.59
CA GLN A 36 15.39 8.61 -0.58
C GLN A 36 15.97 8.80 0.83
N PHE A 37 17.10 8.15 1.14
CA PHE A 37 17.80 8.31 2.41
C PHE A 37 18.27 9.76 2.60
N GLN A 38 18.92 10.36 1.59
CA GLN A 38 19.35 11.76 1.63
C GLN A 38 18.18 12.72 1.84
N LEU A 39 17.04 12.47 1.18
CA LEU A 39 15.83 13.29 1.35
C LEU A 39 15.33 13.23 2.78
N ILE A 40 15.21 12.04 3.38
CA ILE A 40 14.77 11.86 4.76
C ILE A 40 15.71 12.52 5.75
N LEU A 41 17.03 12.44 5.52
CA LEU A 41 18.04 13.15 6.31
C LEU A 41 17.85 14.67 6.25
N ASN A 42 17.72 15.21 5.03
CA ASN A 42 17.57 16.66 4.81
C ASN A 42 16.27 17.22 5.40
N LEU A 43 15.22 16.40 5.49
CA LEU A 43 13.97 16.76 6.14
C LEU A 43 14.02 16.64 7.67
N GLY A 44 15.11 16.16 8.25
CA GLY A 44 15.23 15.93 9.69
C GLY A 44 14.33 14.79 10.21
N LEU A 45 13.94 13.87 9.33
CA LEU A 45 13.01 12.78 9.63
C LEU A 45 13.70 11.43 9.81
N PHE A 46 15.04 11.41 9.74
CA PHE A 46 15.83 10.19 10.00
C PHE A 46 15.65 9.73 11.45
N ASN A 47 15.58 8.44 11.64
CA ASN A 47 15.37 7.80 12.95
C ASN A 47 14.11 8.31 13.69
N THR A 48 13.03 8.52 12.93
CA THR A 48 11.73 8.91 13.47
C THR A 48 10.62 8.02 12.93
N ARG A 49 9.56 7.79 13.73
CA ARG A 49 8.38 7.05 13.28
C ARG A 49 7.69 7.72 12.08
N GLN A 50 7.64 9.06 12.09
CA GLN A 50 7.04 9.85 11.02
C GLN A 50 7.80 9.67 9.70
N GLY A 51 9.13 9.75 9.74
CA GLY A 51 9.99 9.51 8.58
C GLY A 51 9.80 8.10 8.01
N TYR A 52 9.77 7.10 8.87
CA TYR A 52 9.55 5.72 8.45
C TYR A 52 8.16 5.50 7.82
N ILE A 53 7.10 6.06 8.40
CA ILE A 53 5.74 5.98 7.85
C ILE A 53 5.65 6.65 6.47
N LEU A 54 6.34 7.79 6.27
CA LEU A 54 6.34 8.50 4.99
C LEU A 54 6.83 7.65 3.82
N LEU A 55 7.76 6.70 4.05
CA LEU A 55 8.28 5.81 3.03
C LEU A 55 7.18 4.95 2.38
N PHE A 56 6.11 4.67 3.11
CA PHE A 56 5.00 3.80 2.67
C PHE A 56 3.74 4.54 2.21
N LEU A 57 3.75 5.88 2.18
CA LEU A 57 2.56 6.64 1.75
C LEU A 57 2.24 6.46 0.26
N ILE A 58 3.26 6.25 -0.56
CA ILE A 58 3.11 6.06 -2.00
C ILE A 58 3.06 4.57 -2.29
N ASN A 59 1.92 4.12 -2.83
CA ASN A 59 1.70 2.74 -3.24
C ASN A 59 1.30 2.71 -4.72
N PRO A 60 2.26 2.55 -5.64
CA PRO A 60 1.97 2.54 -7.08
C PRO A 60 1.05 1.38 -7.48
N ILE A 61 1.28 0.18 -6.96
CA ILE A 61 0.45 -1.00 -7.24
C ILE A 61 -0.98 -0.75 -6.79
N GLY A 62 -1.16 -0.22 -5.58
CA GLY A 62 -2.48 0.10 -5.05
C GLY A 62 -3.22 1.16 -5.88
N LEU A 63 -2.51 2.18 -6.36
CA LEU A 63 -3.09 3.18 -7.24
C LEU A 63 -3.59 2.57 -8.56
N ILE A 64 -2.78 1.72 -9.19
CA ILE A 64 -3.13 1.07 -10.47
C ILE A 64 -4.36 0.16 -10.30
N ILE A 65 -4.41 -0.64 -9.22
CA ILE A 65 -5.56 -1.50 -8.91
C ILE A 65 -6.82 -0.65 -8.75
N LEU A 66 -6.76 0.44 -7.96
CA LEU A 66 -7.91 1.32 -7.73
C LEU A 66 -8.36 2.00 -9.03
N VAL A 67 -7.44 2.50 -9.85
CA VAL A 67 -7.75 3.13 -11.14
C VAL A 67 -8.47 2.13 -12.06
N ASN A 68 -7.97 0.90 -12.18
CA ASN A 68 -8.58 -0.11 -13.04
C ASN A 68 -9.96 -0.54 -12.52
N TYR A 69 -10.12 -0.68 -11.21
CA TYR A 69 -11.42 -1.00 -10.62
C TYR A 69 -12.43 0.12 -10.85
N ILE A 70 -12.04 1.39 -10.65
CA ILE A 70 -12.91 2.55 -10.89
C ILE A 70 -13.31 2.67 -12.37
N LYS A 71 -12.41 2.32 -13.29
CA LYS A 71 -12.73 2.28 -14.74
C LYS A 71 -13.81 1.26 -15.08
N SER A 72 -13.98 0.19 -14.32
CA SER A 72 -15.02 -0.81 -14.54
C SER A 72 -16.41 -0.38 -14.06
N ILE A 73 -16.50 0.70 -13.29
CA ILE A 73 -17.77 1.25 -12.81
C ILE A 73 -18.39 2.12 -13.90
N PRO A 74 -19.70 2.01 -14.19
CA PRO A 74 -20.42 2.84 -15.13
C PRO A 74 -20.30 4.34 -14.82
N ARG A 75 -20.13 5.17 -15.85
CA ARG A 75 -19.98 6.63 -15.68
C ARG A 75 -21.29 7.33 -15.32
N GLU A 76 -22.39 6.72 -15.65
CA GLU A 76 -23.76 7.20 -15.37
C GLU A 76 -23.96 7.46 -13.88
N LEU A 77 -23.21 6.76 -13.04
CA LEU A 77 -23.25 6.93 -11.57
C LEU A 77 -22.61 8.28 -11.16
N ASP A 78 -21.54 8.68 -11.83
CA ASP A 78 -20.88 9.97 -11.59
C ASP A 78 -21.78 11.10 -12.07
N GLU A 79 -22.41 10.92 -13.24
CA GLU A 79 -23.30 11.90 -13.89
C GLU A 79 -24.57 12.10 -13.04
N SER A 80 -25.20 11.02 -12.59
CA SER A 80 -26.38 11.08 -11.71
C SER A 80 -26.06 11.82 -10.40
N ALA A 81 -24.94 11.52 -9.77
CA ALA A 81 -24.53 12.20 -8.55
C ALA A 81 -24.25 13.69 -8.78
N ALA A 82 -23.69 14.05 -9.95
CA ALA A 82 -23.47 15.45 -10.33
C ALA A 82 -24.79 16.20 -10.56
N MET A 83 -25.78 15.56 -11.18
CA MET A 83 -27.13 16.10 -11.35
C MET A 83 -27.84 16.37 -10.02
N ASP A 84 -27.57 15.50 -9.02
CA ASP A 84 -28.07 15.67 -7.64
C ASP A 84 -27.29 16.73 -6.85
N GLY A 85 -26.35 17.45 -7.47
CA GLY A 85 -25.53 18.48 -6.82
C GLY A 85 -24.50 17.93 -5.84
N CYS A 86 -24.13 16.65 -5.99
CA CYS A 86 -23.14 16.00 -5.11
C CYS A 86 -21.73 16.52 -5.43
N GLY A 87 -21.12 17.25 -4.49
CA GLY A 87 -19.74 17.70 -4.63
C GLY A 87 -18.73 16.55 -4.58
N TYR A 88 -17.53 16.77 -5.13
CA TYR A 88 -16.46 15.77 -5.29
C TYR A 88 -16.13 14.99 -4.00
N VAL A 89 -15.90 15.69 -2.91
CA VAL A 89 -15.53 15.05 -1.63
C VAL A 89 -16.67 14.17 -1.12
N ARG A 90 -17.91 14.67 -1.19
CA ARG A 90 -19.10 13.91 -0.80
C ARG A 90 -19.31 12.69 -1.68
N PHE A 91 -19.12 12.84 -2.99
CA PHE A 91 -19.18 11.72 -3.93
C PHE A 91 -18.19 10.62 -3.57
N VAL A 92 -16.92 11.00 -3.36
CA VAL A 92 -15.86 10.01 -3.03
C VAL A 92 -16.17 9.29 -1.72
N TRP A 93 -16.57 10.01 -0.66
CA TRP A 93 -16.81 9.40 0.65
C TRP A 93 -18.10 8.57 0.71
N SER A 94 -19.19 9.11 0.15
CA SER A 94 -20.52 8.54 0.37
C SER A 94 -20.95 7.54 -0.71
N ILE A 95 -20.37 7.64 -1.92
CA ILE A 95 -20.77 6.81 -3.05
C ILE A 95 -19.60 5.93 -3.50
N LEU A 96 -18.48 6.52 -3.86
CA LEU A 96 -17.38 5.79 -4.46
C LEU A 96 -16.70 4.81 -3.48
N ILE A 97 -16.28 5.27 -2.30
CA ILE A 97 -15.60 4.41 -1.31
C ILE A 97 -16.44 3.19 -0.92
N PRO A 98 -17.72 3.31 -0.60
CA PRO A 98 -18.58 2.14 -0.36
C PRO A 98 -18.63 1.17 -1.53
N LEU A 99 -18.68 1.67 -2.75
CA LEU A 99 -18.79 0.88 -3.97
C LEU A 99 -17.50 0.10 -4.26
N ILE A 100 -16.33 0.72 -4.03
CA ILE A 100 -15.03 0.12 -4.30
C ILE A 100 -14.41 -0.56 -3.06
N ARG A 101 -15.20 -0.82 -2.00
CA ARG A 101 -14.70 -1.51 -0.79
C ARG A 101 -13.90 -2.78 -1.08
N PRO A 102 -14.30 -3.66 -2.01
CA PRO A 102 -13.51 -4.85 -2.31
C PRO A 102 -12.11 -4.51 -2.84
N ALA A 103 -11.99 -3.52 -3.73
CA ALA A 103 -10.69 -3.08 -4.25
C ALA A 103 -9.82 -2.42 -3.16
N ILE A 104 -10.44 -1.60 -2.30
CA ILE A 104 -9.74 -1.00 -1.16
C ILE A 104 -9.21 -2.09 -0.22
N ALA A 105 -10.03 -3.11 0.09
CA ALA A 105 -9.61 -4.22 0.93
C ALA A 105 -8.42 -4.97 0.31
N THR A 106 -8.48 -5.29 -0.99
CA THR A 106 -7.37 -5.94 -1.71
C THR A 106 -6.09 -5.12 -1.64
N VAL A 107 -6.16 -3.81 -1.94
CA VAL A 107 -5.01 -2.91 -1.87
C VAL A 107 -4.45 -2.83 -0.44
N THR A 108 -5.32 -2.74 0.55
CA THR A 108 -4.92 -2.68 1.96
C THR A 108 -4.16 -3.94 2.38
N VAL A 109 -4.64 -5.12 1.99
CA VAL A 109 -3.96 -6.39 2.31
C VAL A 109 -2.59 -6.46 1.66
N ILE A 110 -2.52 -6.23 0.35
CA ILE A 110 -1.25 -6.29 -0.40
C ILE A 110 -0.23 -5.32 0.22
N HIS A 111 -0.67 -4.11 0.53
CA HIS A 111 0.19 -3.10 1.12
C HIS A 111 0.61 -3.44 2.56
N ALA A 112 -0.31 -3.94 3.38
CA ALA A 112 -0.03 -4.37 4.74
C ALA A 112 0.99 -5.53 4.77
N ILE A 113 0.84 -6.52 3.87
CA ILE A 113 1.81 -7.61 3.73
C ILE A 113 3.20 -7.07 3.35
N GLY A 114 3.25 -6.13 2.39
CA GLY A 114 4.51 -5.50 1.98
C GLY A 114 5.21 -4.77 3.14
N ILE A 115 4.46 -3.94 3.88
CA ILE A 115 5.01 -3.20 5.04
C ILE A 115 5.43 -4.15 6.15
N TRP A 116 4.63 -5.19 6.43
CA TRP A 116 4.94 -6.17 7.47
C TRP A 116 6.24 -6.92 7.21
N ASN A 117 6.51 -7.26 5.97
CA ASN A 117 7.72 -7.99 5.58
C ASN A 117 8.93 -7.07 5.32
N GLU A 118 8.77 -5.75 5.50
CA GLU A 118 9.84 -4.81 5.19
C GLU A 118 10.88 -4.77 6.32
N LEU A 119 12.04 -5.33 6.04
CA LEU A 119 13.17 -5.39 6.95
C LEU A 119 14.29 -4.41 6.58
N ILE A 120 14.53 -4.24 5.29
CA ILE A 120 15.67 -3.45 4.78
C ILE A 120 15.50 -1.98 5.15
N LEU A 121 14.35 -1.40 4.85
CA LEU A 121 14.08 0.00 5.17
C LEU A 121 14.08 0.23 6.69
N ALA A 122 13.54 -0.70 7.47
CA ALA A 122 13.60 -0.60 8.93
C ALA A 122 15.03 -0.57 9.44
N THR A 123 15.91 -1.39 8.88
CA THR A 123 17.33 -1.45 9.27
C THR A 123 18.11 -0.21 8.85
N VAL A 124 17.77 0.38 7.69
CA VAL A 124 18.48 1.56 7.15
C VAL A 124 18.01 2.86 7.80
N TYR A 125 16.70 3.00 8.09
CA TYR A 125 16.13 4.28 8.51
C TYR A 125 15.90 4.43 10.01
N LEU A 126 15.93 3.33 10.77
CA LEU A 126 15.76 3.34 12.22
C LEU A 126 17.01 2.81 12.90
N THR A 127 17.52 3.55 13.87
CA THR A 127 18.72 3.19 14.64
C THR A 127 18.40 2.94 16.13
N ASP A 128 17.32 3.54 16.64
CA ASP A 128 16.91 3.36 18.02
C ASP A 128 16.08 2.09 18.19
N ASP A 129 16.40 1.27 19.17
CA ASP A 129 15.74 -0.01 19.45
C ASP A 129 14.24 0.15 19.74
N ASP A 130 13.85 1.26 20.38
CA ASP A 130 12.44 1.56 20.71
C ASP A 130 11.58 1.90 19.48
N LEU A 131 12.22 2.15 18.32
CA LEU A 131 11.55 2.47 17.06
C LEU A 131 11.43 1.27 16.12
N TYR A 132 12.09 0.16 16.44
CA TYR A 132 12.13 -1.00 15.55
C TYR A 132 10.76 -1.65 15.38
N PRO A 133 10.34 -1.92 14.13
CA PRO A 133 9.22 -2.81 13.91
C PRO A 133 9.54 -4.23 14.38
N ILE A 134 8.51 -4.96 14.76
CA ILE A 134 8.64 -6.31 15.34
C ILE A 134 9.42 -7.27 14.43
N THR A 135 9.32 -7.11 13.12
CA THR A 135 10.06 -7.93 12.13
C THR A 135 11.57 -7.74 12.21
N ARG A 136 12.03 -6.52 12.53
CA ARG A 136 13.47 -6.29 12.75
C ARG A 136 13.98 -6.93 14.03
N GLY A 137 13.11 -7.20 14.99
CA GLY A 137 13.45 -7.94 16.21
C GLY A 137 13.99 -9.36 15.96
N LEU A 138 13.74 -9.95 14.77
CA LEU A 138 14.33 -11.24 14.40
C LEU A 138 15.86 -11.21 14.35
N ILE A 139 16.44 -10.06 13.98
CA ILE A 139 17.91 -9.90 13.87
C ILE A 139 18.61 -10.10 15.25
N VAL A 140 17.91 -9.84 16.36
CA VAL A 140 18.45 -10.02 17.71
C VAL A 140 18.82 -11.49 17.98
N PHE A 141 18.16 -12.44 17.31
CA PHE A 141 18.44 -13.87 17.46
C PHE A 141 19.56 -14.37 16.53
N GLU A 142 20.09 -13.49 15.65
CA GLU A 142 21.28 -13.74 14.83
C GLU A 142 22.51 -13.22 15.58
N GLY A 143 23.24 -14.09 16.25
CA GLY A 143 24.48 -13.74 16.92
C GLY A 143 25.69 -13.77 15.97
N VAL A 144 26.73 -13.01 16.28
CA VAL A 144 27.99 -12.96 15.51
C VAL A 144 28.70 -14.33 15.50
N TYR A 145 28.45 -15.16 16.50
CA TYR A 145 29.09 -16.48 16.67
C TYR A 145 28.12 -17.66 16.55
N GLY A 146 26.88 -17.43 16.16
CA GLY A 146 25.86 -18.46 15.97
C GLY A 146 24.46 -17.95 16.21
N SER A 147 23.48 -18.57 15.58
CA SER A 147 22.06 -18.24 15.70
C SER A 147 21.38 -19.19 16.68
N ASP A 148 20.52 -18.67 17.55
CA ASP A 148 19.61 -19.47 18.37
C ASP A 148 18.41 -19.93 17.54
N TRP A 149 18.61 -20.97 16.74
CA TRP A 149 17.60 -21.49 15.79
C TRP A 149 16.23 -21.79 16.43
N PRO A 150 16.15 -22.41 17.62
CA PRO A 150 14.87 -22.65 18.27
C PRO A 150 14.11 -21.36 18.59
N LYS A 151 14.79 -20.34 19.13
CA LYS A 151 14.16 -19.05 19.44
C LYS A 151 13.78 -18.28 18.18
N LEU A 152 14.67 -18.30 17.18
CA LEU A 152 14.38 -17.69 15.87
C LEU A 152 13.12 -18.32 15.24
N ALA A 153 13.01 -19.65 15.23
CA ALA A 153 11.85 -20.34 14.72
C ALA A 153 10.57 -19.98 15.48
N ALA A 154 10.62 -19.92 16.81
CA ALA A 154 9.50 -19.51 17.64
C ALA A 154 9.07 -18.06 17.34
N ALA A 155 10.02 -17.14 17.21
CA ALA A 155 9.76 -15.75 16.88
C ALA A 155 9.11 -15.59 15.48
N VAL A 156 9.61 -16.32 14.48
CA VAL A 156 9.00 -16.35 13.13
C VAL A 156 7.57 -16.84 13.19
N LEU A 157 7.28 -17.92 13.93
CA LEU A 157 5.92 -18.42 14.10
C LEU A 157 5.00 -17.37 14.74
N MET A 158 5.47 -16.66 15.77
CA MET A 158 4.71 -15.58 16.40
C MET A 158 4.44 -14.42 15.42
N LEU A 159 5.41 -14.08 14.59
CA LEU A 159 5.26 -13.03 13.55
C LEU A 159 4.32 -13.44 12.43
N MET A 160 4.19 -14.72 12.13
CA MET A 160 3.24 -15.20 11.12
C MET A 160 1.78 -15.10 11.60
N LEU A 161 1.52 -15.24 12.90
CA LEU A 161 0.15 -15.28 13.44
C LEU A 161 -0.69 -14.05 13.08
N PRO A 162 -0.26 -12.78 13.29
CA PRO A 162 -1.05 -11.61 12.91
C PRO A 162 -1.38 -11.57 11.43
N MET A 163 -0.45 -11.99 10.58
CA MET A 163 -0.65 -12.01 9.14
C MET A 163 -1.60 -13.11 8.69
N LEU A 164 -1.53 -14.29 9.31
CA LEU A 164 -2.50 -15.37 9.08
C LEU A 164 -3.91 -14.95 9.47
N VAL A 165 -4.04 -14.29 10.63
CA VAL A 165 -5.33 -13.74 11.11
C VAL A 165 -5.85 -12.71 10.10
N LEU A 166 -5.02 -11.74 9.70
CA LEU A 166 -5.38 -10.74 8.70
C LEU A 166 -5.84 -11.39 7.39
N PHE A 167 -5.07 -12.37 6.91
CA PHE A 167 -5.38 -13.11 5.68
C PHE A 167 -6.73 -13.84 5.79
N MET A 168 -7.00 -14.55 6.89
CA MET A 168 -8.27 -15.26 7.10
C MET A 168 -9.49 -14.34 7.03
N PHE A 169 -9.38 -13.11 7.57
CA PHE A 169 -10.49 -12.14 7.49
C PHE A 169 -10.65 -11.52 6.10
N LEU A 170 -9.56 -11.34 5.36
CA LEU A 170 -9.55 -10.56 4.13
C LEU A 170 -9.50 -11.41 2.86
N GLN A 171 -9.25 -12.74 2.93
CA GLN A 171 -9.19 -13.65 1.77
C GLN A 171 -10.43 -13.57 0.88
N ARG A 172 -11.63 -13.43 1.47
CA ARG A 172 -12.89 -13.29 0.72
C ARG A 172 -12.92 -12.05 -0.18
N TYR A 173 -12.25 -10.96 0.22
CA TYR A 173 -12.18 -9.72 -0.57
C TYR A 173 -11.12 -9.80 -1.67
N ILE A 174 -10.02 -10.53 -1.43
CA ILE A 174 -8.95 -10.74 -2.41
C ILE A 174 -9.49 -11.51 -3.61
N ILE A 175 -10.23 -12.60 -3.35
CA ILE A 175 -10.81 -13.43 -4.40
C ILE A 175 -11.79 -12.63 -5.26
N SER A 176 -12.68 -11.84 -4.64
CA SER A 176 -13.66 -11.02 -5.38
C SER A 176 -13.01 -9.88 -6.17
N GLY A 177 -11.93 -9.28 -5.66
CA GLY A 177 -11.20 -8.19 -6.33
C GLY A 177 -10.40 -8.66 -7.55
N LEU A 178 -9.81 -9.86 -7.49
CA LEU A 178 -9.05 -10.44 -8.60
C LEU A 178 -9.95 -10.98 -9.73
N THR A 179 -11.08 -11.57 -9.37
CA THR A 179 -12.03 -12.14 -10.36
C THR A 179 -12.78 -11.06 -11.14
N SER A 180 -13.09 -9.90 -10.54
CA SER A 180 -13.72 -8.79 -11.25
C SER A 180 -12.83 -8.14 -12.31
N GLY A 181 -11.51 -8.30 -12.21
CA GLY A 181 -10.54 -7.86 -13.23
C GLY A 181 -10.29 -8.88 -14.35
N ALA A 182 -10.59 -10.16 -14.11
CA ALA A 182 -10.28 -11.26 -15.03
C ALA A 182 -11.44 -11.65 -15.98
N VAL A 183 -12.66 -11.18 -15.74
CA VAL A 183 -13.87 -11.53 -16.52
C VAL A 183 -14.15 -10.50 -17.63
N LYS A 184 -13.11 -10.07 -18.36
CA LYS A 184 -13.24 -9.39 -19.65
C LYS A 184 -12.29 -10.08 -20.64
N GLY A 185 -12.59 -11.30 -20.94
CA GLY A 185 -12.13 -12.01 -22.12
C GLY A 185 -13.33 -12.46 -22.92
#